data_3f6295c9ec46fbc33f0d8725c18b3259
#
_entry.id   3f6295c9ec46fbc33f0d8725c18b3259
#
_cell.length_a   1.000
_cell.length_b   1.000
_cell.length_c   1.000
_cell.angle_alpha   90.00
_cell.angle_beta   90.00
_cell.angle_gamma   90.00
#
_symmetry.space_group_name_H-M   'P 1'
#
loop_
_entity.id
_entity.type
_entity.pdbx_description
1 polymer ?
#
loop_
_entity_poly.entity_id
_entity_poly.type
_entity_poly.pdbx_seq_one_letter_code
_entity_poly.pdbx_strand_id
1 'polypeptide(L)'
;MHSPARILIVDDNPTNRDLLTTRLSTHGYDLIEAADGEEAIEAVRAKSPDLILLDVVMPKLDGIETTKQIKADASLPFIPIVLVTSKTDSKDVVAGLEAGADEYLTKPVDQTALLARVKSMLRVKEMHDKIAAQAADLATWNKTLEQRVSDQLSQIERVSRLKRFLAPQIAELIVAGDNEHVLRSHRRDISVVFGDLRGFAGFAESAEPEEVIALLDEYHTNLGPLVHKYEGTLERFLGDGFLVLFNDPLPCADPAVRAVKMALEMRDRFGELSGRWLNRGYELGFAMGIAHGYATLGRIGFEGRFEYSAVGNVVNLASRLCAHAEKGQILVDPKVGFLVKAAIELEPVGEFLPKGFARPVSTSNAKGLLDG
;
A
#
# COMPACT_ATOMS: atom_id res chain seq x y z
N MET A 1 29.46 -26.18 11.58
CA MET A 1 30.28 -27.43 11.78
C MET A 1 31.64 -27.23 11.13
N HIS A 2 32.71 -27.74 11.75
CA HIS A 2 34.07 -27.63 11.21
C HIS A 2 34.30 -28.61 10.02
N SER A 3 35.33 -28.34 9.22
CA SER A 3 35.75 -29.24 8.15
C SER A 3 37.30 -29.36 8.17
N PRO A 4 37.82 -30.45 8.66
CA PRO A 4 37.17 -31.65 9.18
C PRO A 4 36.38 -31.42 10.48
N ALA A 5 35.40 -32.30 10.76
CA ALA A 5 34.61 -32.22 11.97
C ALA A 5 35.46 -32.48 13.21
N ARG A 6 35.27 -31.67 14.24
CA ARG A 6 36.05 -31.69 15.48
C ARG A 6 35.35 -32.47 16.56
N ILE A 7 36.01 -33.50 17.09
CA ILE A 7 35.45 -34.39 18.11
C ILE A 7 36.29 -34.28 19.40
N LEU A 8 35.62 -33.99 20.51
CA LEU A 8 36.22 -34.00 21.84
C LEU A 8 36.02 -35.38 22.45
N ILE A 9 37.13 -36.02 22.87
CA ILE A 9 37.16 -37.30 23.53
C ILE A 9 37.52 -37.08 24.99
N VAL A 10 36.63 -37.48 25.91
CA VAL A 10 36.80 -37.25 27.35
C VAL A 10 36.72 -38.58 28.07
N ASP A 11 37.81 -39.03 28.73
CA ASP A 11 37.90 -40.24 29.53
C ASP A 11 39.07 -40.08 30.48
N ASP A 12 38.97 -40.46 31.75
CA ASP A 12 40.05 -40.31 32.71
C ASP A 12 41.20 -41.31 32.47
N ASN A 13 40.90 -42.42 31.82
CA ASN A 13 41.88 -43.46 31.50
C ASN A 13 42.57 -43.15 30.15
N PRO A 14 43.91 -42.89 30.15
CA PRO A 14 44.62 -42.56 28.90
C PRO A 14 44.56 -43.65 27.85
N THR A 15 44.48 -44.96 28.27
CA THR A 15 44.36 -46.10 27.33
C THR A 15 43.06 -46.06 26.58
N ASN A 16 41.98 -45.66 27.25
CA ASN A 16 40.66 -45.52 26.60
C ASN A 16 40.67 -44.35 25.62
N ARG A 17 41.29 -43.19 26.00
CA ARG A 17 41.42 -42.04 25.07
C ARG A 17 42.23 -42.42 23.83
N ASP A 18 43.41 -43.07 24.03
CA ASP A 18 44.26 -43.52 22.91
C ASP A 18 43.52 -44.49 21.98
N LEU A 19 42.67 -45.42 22.55
CA LEU A 19 41.87 -46.34 21.77
C LEU A 19 40.83 -45.64 20.91
N LEU A 20 40.10 -44.68 21.47
CA LEU A 20 39.09 -43.91 20.74
C LEU A 20 39.74 -43.01 19.70
N THR A 21 40.82 -42.32 20.05
CA THR A 21 41.60 -41.46 19.14
C THR A 21 42.16 -42.29 17.99
N THR A 22 42.74 -43.45 18.22
CA THR A 22 43.27 -44.35 17.16
C THR A 22 42.16 -44.79 16.19
N ARG A 23 40.96 -45.15 16.73
CA ARG A 23 39.83 -45.62 15.92
C ARG A 23 39.23 -44.50 15.06
N LEU A 24 39.25 -43.27 15.54
CA LEU A 24 38.67 -42.12 14.84
C LEU A 24 39.64 -41.41 13.90
N SER A 25 40.96 -41.42 14.21
CA SER A 25 41.99 -40.73 13.42
C SER A 25 42.04 -41.18 11.96
N THR A 26 41.74 -42.48 11.68
CA THR A 26 41.72 -43.02 10.33
C THR A 26 40.53 -42.52 9.48
N HIS A 27 39.61 -41.77 10.07
CA HIS A 27 38.39 -41.29 9.43
C HIS A 27 38.40 -39.76 9.16
N GLY A 28 39.56 -39.13 9.39
CA GLY A 28 39.77 -37.72 9.01
C GLY A 28 39.09 -36.70 9.91
N TYR A 29 38.81 -37.02 11.17
CA TYR A 29 38.31 -36.08 12.18
C TYR A 29 39.45 -35.32 12.86
N ASP A 30 39.19 -34.07 13.28
CA ASP A 30 40.05 -33.28 14.16
C ASP A 30 39.75 -33.67 15.61
N LEU A 31 40.73 -34.28 16.31
CA LEU A 31 40.51 -34.89 17.61
C LEU A 31 41.10 -34.03 18.71
N ILE A 32 40.31 -33.79 19.76
CA ILE A 32 40.69 -33.11 20.99
C ILE A 32 40.55 -34.08 22.14
N GLU A 33 41.44 -34.08 23.08
CA GLU A 33 41.38 -34.90 24.28
C GLU A 33 41.21 -34.04 25.53
N ALA A 34 40.51 -34.61 26.53
CA ALA A 34 40.40 -34.09 27.90
C ALA A 34 40.39 -35.27 28.88
N ALA A 35 40.97 -35.09 30.06
CA ALA A 35 41.11 -36.14 31.06
C ALA A 35 39.99 -36.14 32.12
N ASP A 36 39.19 -35.10 32.21
CA ASP A 36 38.09 -35.00 33.16
C ASP A 36 37.03 -34.00 32.66
N GLY A 37 35.91 -33.84 33.40
CA GLY A 37 34.82 -32.97 33.05
C GLY A 37 35.15 -31.49 33.06
N GLU A 38 36.08 -31.05 33.92
CA GLU A 38 36.49 -29.64 33.98
C GLU A 38 37.29 -29.27 32.72
N GLU A 39 38.29 -30.11 32.35
CA GLU A 39 39.02 -29.93 31.10
C GLU A 39 38.12 -30.00 29.88
N ALA A 40 37.11 -30.84 29.92
CA ALA A 40 36.10 -30.94 28.85
C ALA A 40 35.34 -29.63 28.65
N ILE A 41 34.85 -28.98 29.71
CA ILE A 41 34.17 -27.69 29.66
C ILE A 41 35.08 -26.60 29.12
N GLU A 42 36.33 -26.55 29.56
CA GLU A 42 37.32 -25.61 29.03
C GLU A 42 37.57 -25.82 27.53
N ALA A 43 37.74 -27.09 27.12
CA ALA A 43 37.94 -27.44 25.72
C ALA A 43 36.72 -27.10 24.84
N VAL A 44 35.49 -27.27 25.34
CA VAL A 44 34.27 -26.88 24.66
C VAL A 44 34.23 -25.37 24.38
N ARG A 45 34.53 -24.57 25.40
CA ARG A 45 34.57 -23.09 25.25
C ARG A 45 35.70 -22.61 24.36
N ALA A 46 36.88 -23.19 24.47
CA ALA A 46 38.07 -22.76 23.72
C ALA A 46 38.08 -23.21 22.26
N LYS A 47 37.56 -24.41 21.99
CA LYS A 47 37.72 -25.08 20.68
C LYS A 47 36.44 -25.39 19.94
N SER A 48 35.28 -25.23 20.59
CA SER A 48 33.94 -25.44 20.03
C SER A 48 33.78 -26.75 19.22
N PRO A 49 33.89 -27.94 19.83
CA PRO A 49 33.82 -29.22 19.13
C PRO A 49 32.45 -29.42 18.49
N ASP A 50 32.41 -30.23 17.43
CA ASP A 50 31.18 -30.58 16.73
C ASP A 50 30.46 -31.78 17.37
N LEU A 51 31.19 -32.58 18.19
CA LEU A 51 30.68 -33.75 18.91
C LEU A 51 31.57 -33.99 20.16
N ILE A 52 30.98 -34.50 21.24
CA ILE A 52 31.66 -34.92 22.43
C ILE A 52 31.41 -36.41 22.67
N LEU A 53 32.49 -37.19 22.84
CA LEU A 53 32.45 -38.53 23.37
C LEU A 53 32.90 -38.44 24.85
N LEU A 54 32.04 -38.76 25.80
CA LEU A 54 32.22 -38.43 27.21
C LEU A 54 32.05 -39.68 28.08
N ASP A 55 33.07 -40.07 28.80
CA ASP A 55 32.91 -41.14 29.81
C ASP A 55 31.99 -40.65 30.93
N VAL A 56 31.20 -41.57 31.43
CA VAL A 56 30.26 -41.32 32.55
C VAL A 56 31.00 -41.26 33.88
N VAL A 57 31.97 -42.17 34.12
CA VAL A 57 32.63 -42.30 35.41
C VAL A 57 34.04 -41.67 35.34
N MET A 58 34.16 -40.48 35.88
CA MET A 58 35.44 -39.74 35.92
C MET A 58 35.62 -39.07 37.29
N PRO A 59 36.84 -38.78 37.68
CA PRO A 59 37.15 -38.01 38.88
C PRO A 59 36.79 -36.53 38.71
N LYS A 60 36.66 -35.78 39.79
CA LYS A 60 36.31 -34.36 39.90
C LYS A 60 34.88 -34.09 39.45
N LEU A 61 34.62 -34.06 38.15
CA LEU A 61 33.31 -33.84 37.55
C LEU A 61 32.97 -35.04 36.67
N ASP A 62 31.89 -35.73 37.01
CA ASP A 62 31.43 -36.88 36.24
C ASP A 62 30.76 -36.51 34.90
N GLY A 63 30.60 -37.46 33.99
CA GLY A 63 30.09 -37.22 32.67
C GLY A 63 28.63 -36.74 32.65
N ILE A 64 27.82 -37.12 33.63
CA ILE A 64 26.41 -36.71 33.71
C ILE A 64 26.33 -35.21 34.09
N GLU A 65 27.10 -34.81 35.12
CA GLU A 65 27.12 -33.42 35.56
C GLU A 65 27.80 -32.51 34.53
N THR A 66 28.87 -33.00 33.87
CA THR A 66 29.50 -32.32 32.71
C THR A 66 28.49 -32.08 31.59
N THR A 67 27.65 -33.07 31.27
CA THR A 67 26.58 -32.96 30.27
C THR A 67 25.58 -31.85 30.64
N LYS A 68 25.12 -31.86 31.90
CA LYS A 68 24.19 -30.83 32.38
C LYS A 68 24.73 -29.42 32.24
N GLN A 69 26.01 -29.21 32.67
CA GLN A 69 26.61 -27.89 32.58
C GLN A 69 26.80 -27.42 31.13
N ILE A 70 27.24 -28.28 30.22
CA ILE A 70 27.40 -27.93 28.81
C ILE A 70 26.02 -27.63 28.16
N LYS A 71 25.01 -28.45 28.44
CA LYS A 71 23.66 -28.26 27.85
C LYS A 71 22.90 -27.08 28.45
N ALA A 72 23.20 -26.68 29.68
CA ALA A 72 22.62 -25.50 30.32
C ALA A 72 23.26 -24.18 29.90
N ASP A 73 24.45 -24.19 29.32
CA ASP A 73 25.12 -22.97 28.86
C ASP A 73 24.59 -22.45 27.53
N ALA A 74 23.64 -21.51 27.60
CA ALA A 74 23.00 -20.89 26.43
C ALA A 74 23.96 -20.11 25.52
N SER A 75 25.19 -19.87 25.96
CA SER A 75 26.21 -19.21 25.12
C SER A 75 26.90 -20.17 24.15
N LEU A 76 26.75 -21.47 24.35
CA LEU A 76 27.34 -22.50 23.52
C LEU A 76 26.40 -22.87 22.35
N PRO A 77 26.96 -23.18 21.18
CA PRO A 77 26.17 -23.76 20.10
C PRO A 77 25.66 -25.17 20.48
N PHE A 78 24.66 -25.66 19.79
CA PHE A 78 24.25 -27.05 19.96
C PHE A 78 25.45 -28.00 19.68
N ILE A 79 25.85 -28.81 20.66
CA ILE A 79 26.89 -29.82 20.53
C ILE A 79 26.30 -31.15 21.00
N PRO A 80 26.21 -32.16 20.15
CA PRO A 80 25.74 -33.49 20.53
C PRO A 80 26.76 -34.15 21.44
N ILE A 81 26.28 -34.82 22.50
CA ILE A 81 27.05 -35.54 23.50
C ILE A 81 26.68 -37.02 23.47
N VAL A 82 27.69 -37.87 23.27
CA VAL A 82 27.56 -39.33 23.33
C VAL A 82 28.23 -39.82 24.59
N LEU A 83 27.47 -40.31 25.54
CA LEU A 83 28.00 -40.87 26.76
C LEU A 83 28.61 -42.28 26.49
N VAL A 84 29.79 -42.52 26.98
CA VAL A 84 30.48 -43.80 26.90
C VAL A 84 30.49 -44.42 28.30
N THR A 85 29.87 -45.54 28.51
CA THR A 85 29.65 -46.13 29.86
C THR A 85 29.96 -47.60 29.94
N SER A 86 30.56 -48.03 31.04
CA SER A 86 30.68 -49.46 31.41
C SER A 86 29.43 -49.98 32.13
N LYS A 87 28.52 -49.08 32.53
CA LYS A 87 27.32 -49.43 33.27
C LYS A 87 26.20 -49.78 32.27
N THR A 88 25.74 -51.02 32.36
CA THR A 88 24.58 -51.52 31.59
C THR A 88 23.26 -51.41 32.34
N ASP A 89 23.27 -50.79 33.54
CA ASP A 89 22.08 -50.63 34.34
C ASP A 89 21.20 -49.54 33.69
N SER A 90 19.96 -49.90 33.43
CA SER A 90 18.99 -49.04 32.76
C SER A 90 18.79 -47.68 33.43
N LYS A 91 19.05 -47.59 34.74
CA LYS A 91 18.94 -46.37 35.53
C LYS A 91 20.02 -45.33 35.18
N ASP A 92 21.29 -45.76 34.98
CA ASP A 92 22.38 -44.85 34.66
C ASP A 92 22.27 -44.32 33.22
N VAL A 93 21.77 -45.14 32.29
CA VAL A 93 21.45 -44.69 30.91
C VAL A 93 20.36 -43.64 30.90
N VAL A 94 19.26 -43.90 31.65
CA VAL A 94 18.14 -42.93 31.75
C VAL A 94 18.64 -41.61 32.38
N ALA A 95 19.41 -41.66 33.45
CA ALA A 95 19.96 -40.44 34.09
C ALA A 95 20.84 -39.63 33.13
N GLY A 96 21.64 -40.29 32.28
CA GLY A 96 22.47 -39.59 31.27
C GLY A 96 21.63 -38.92 30.18
N LEU A 97 20.59 -39.56 29.67
CA LEU A 97 19.69 -38.98 28.68
C LEU A 97 18.84 -37.85 29.28
N GLU A 98 18.36 -38.00 30.53
CA GLU A 98 17.66 -36.92 31.25
C GLU A 98 18.56 -35.71 31.55
N ALA A 99 19.87 -35.94 31.68
CA ALA A 99 20.89 -34.83 31.79
C ALA A 99 21.05 -34.09 30.48
N GLY A 100 20.48 -34.53 29.36
CA GLY A 100 20.56 -33.89 28.06
C GLY A 100 21.56 -34.52 27.08
N ALA A 101 22.13 -35.69 27.38
CA ALA A 101 22.92 -36.45 26.41
C ALA A 101 22.07 -36.87 25.23
N ASP A 102 22.61 -36.83 24.02
CA ASP A 102 21.90 -37.14 22.79
C ASP A 102 21.95 -38.65 22.45
N GLU A 103 22.95 -39.37 22.98
CA GLU A 103 23.15 -40.79 22.69
C GLU A 103 24.08 -41.42 23.76
N TYR A 104 24.18 -42.77 23.78
CA TYR A 104 25.13 -43.49 24.61
C TYR A 104 25.77 -44.65 23.86
N LEU A 105 26.97 -45.08 24.36
CA LEU A 105 27.73 -46.23 23.90
C LEU A 105 28.17 -47.07 25.11
N THR A 106 28.04 -48.38 25.04
CA THR A 106 28.51 -49.30 26.12
C THR A 106 29.94 -49.75 25.89
N LYS A 107 30.74 -49.77 26.97
CA LYS A 107 32.08 -50.41 26.97
C LYS A 107 31.91 -51.93 27.14
N PRO A 108 32.70 -52.78 26.41
CA PRO A 108 33.75 -52.41 25.46
C PRO A 108 33.18 -51.79 24.17
N VAL A 109 33.74 -50.65 23.73
CA VAL A 109 33.25 -49.93 22.57
C VAL A 109 33.49 -50.71 21.29
N ASP A 110 32.47 -51.15 20.59
CA ASP A 110 32.59 -51.72 19.25
C ASP A 110 32.91 -50.63 18.22
N GLN A 111 33.86 -50.88 17.33
CA GLN A 111 34.30 -49.91 16.34
C GLN A 111 33.22 -49.51 15.36
N THR A 112 32.39 -50.48 14.89
CA THR A 112 31.33 -50.24 13.93
C THR A 112 30.20 -49.41 14.57
N ALA A 113 29.85 -49.71 15.81
CA ALA A 113 28.89 -48.96 16.60
C ALA A 113 29.35 -47.53 16.87
N LEU A 114 30.61 -47.35 17.26
CA LEU A 114 31.22 -46.02 17.48
C LEU A 114 31.10 -45.13 16.24
N LEU A 115 31.58 -45.64 15.10
CA LEU A 115 31.56 -44.90 13.85
C LEU A 115 30.11 -44.57 13.38
N ALA A 116 29.20 -45.48 13.54
CA ALA A 116 27.78 -45.27 13.18
C ALA A 116 27.17 -44.15 14.05
N ARG A 117 27.43 -44.16 15.40
CA ARG A 117 26.92 -43.15 16.32
C ARG A 117 27.55 -41.78 16.04
N VAL A 118 28.88 -41.73 15.87
CA VAL A 118 29.59 -40.49 15.53
C VAL A 118 29.02 -39.86 14.24
N LYS A 119 28.90 -40.62 13.16
CA LYS A 119 28.31 -40.15 11.89
C LYS A 119 26.88 -39.69 12.06
N SER A 120 26.06 -40.40 12.82
CA SER A 120 24.68 -40.03 13.08
C SER A 120 24.58 -38.69 13.81
N MET A 121 25.38 -38.52 14.88
CA MET A 121 25.36 -37.31 15.70
C MET A 121 25.93 -36.07 14.95
N LEU A 122 26.97 -36.27 14.16
CA LEU A 122 27.50 -35.19 13.29
C LEU A 122 26.44 -34.74 12.25
N ARG A 123 25.63 -35.66 11.72
CA ARG A 123 24.52 -35.31 10.84
C ARG A 123 23.43 -34.52 11.59
N VAL A 124 23.12 -34.88 12.83
CA VAL A 124 22.19 -34.12 13.69
C VAL A 124 22.73 -32.69 13.91
N LYS A 125 24.02 -32.58 14.24
CA LYS A 125 24.71 -31.29 14.39
C LYS A 125 24.60 -30.44 13.13
N GLU A 126 24.90 -31.01 11.98
CA GLU A 126 24.79 -30.31 10.68
C GLU A 126 23.37 -29.81 10.40
N MET A 127 22.36 -30.64 10.65
CA MET A 127 20.97 -30.26 10.47
C MET A 127 20.56 -29.12 11.44
N HIS A 128 20.99 -29.21 12.69
CA HIS A 128 20.71 -28.18 13.68
C HIS A 128 21.34 -26.83 13.29
N ASP A 129 22.62 -26.85 12.87
CA ASP A 129 23.31 -25.65 12.42
C ASP A 129 22.66 -25.01 11.20
N LYS A 130 22.18 -25.83 10.25
CA LYS A 130 21.42 -25.35 9.07
C LYS A 130 20.09 -24.69 9.48
N ILE A 131 19.36 -25.30 10.39
CA ILE A 131 18.10 -24.74 10.89
C ILE A 131 18.35 -23.39 11.59
N ALA A 132 19.40 -23.32 12.44
CA ALA A 132 19.76 -22.07 13.12
C ALA A 132 20.14 -20.96 12.13
N ALA A 133 20.93 -21.28 11.11
CA ALA A 133 21.29 -20.33 10.07
C ALA A 133 20.06 -19.85 9.27
N GLN A 134 19.18 -20.77 8.85
CA GLN A 134 17.95 -20.42 8.13
C GLN A 134 17.02 -19.56 8.97
N ALA A 135 16.90 -19.82 10.27
CA ALA A 135 16.11 -19.00 11.18
C ALA A 135 16.64 -17.56 11.29
N ALA A 136 17.96 -17.39 11.37
CA ALA A 136 18.61 -16.08 11.39
C ALA A 136 18.41 -15.31 10.07
N ASP A 137 18.56 -15.99 8.93
CA ASP A 137 18.30 -15.42 7.61
C ASP A 137 16.83 -14.99 7.48
N LEU A 138 15.89 -15.84 7.87
CA LEU A 138 14.46 -15.55 7.82
C LEU A 138 14.10 -14.32 8.66
N ALA A 139 14.67 -14.21 9.86
CA ALA A 139 14.46 -13.04 10.72
C ALA A 139 14.94 -11.73 10.04
N THR A 140 16.10 -11.80 9.38
CA THR A 140 16.65 -10.66 8.62
C THR A 140 15.77 -10.30 7.41
N TRP A 141 15.30 -11.31 6.68
CA TRP A 141 14.41 -11.12 5.54
C TRP A 141 13.07 -10.52 5.96
N ASN A 142 12.47 -11.00 7.05
CA ASN A 142 11.22 -10.45 7.58
C ASN A 142 11.36 -8.97 7.92
N LYS A 143 12.42 -8.58 8.63
CA LYS A 143 12.68 -7.18 8.96
C LYS A 143 12.82 -6.30 7.72
N THR A 144 13.52 -6.80 6.70
CA THR A 144 13.70 -6.08 5.43
C THR A 144 12.38 -5.94 4.68
N LEU A 145 11.54 -6.98 4.69
CA LEU A 145 10.23 -6.98 4.04
C LEU A 145 9.28 -5.99 4.72
N GLU A 146 9.22 -5.99 6.04
CA GLU A 146 8.41 -5.03 6.82
C GLU A 146 8.79 -3.58 6.48
N GLN A 147 10.09 -3.29 6.39
CA GLN A 147 10.55 -1.96 6.01
C GLN A 147 10.09 -1.59 4.59
N ARG A 148 10.25 -2.50 3.61
CA ARG A 148 9.80 -2.24 2.23
C ARG A 148 8.29 -2.01 2.13
N VAL A 149 7.49 -2.79 2.86
CA VAL A 149 6.03 -2.62 2.92
C VAL A 149 5.68 -1.24 3.49
N SER A 150 6.32 -0.82 4.58
CA SER A 150 6.11 0.51 5.17
C SER A 150 6.46 1.64 4.19
N ASP A 151 7.58 1.52 3.48
CA ASP A 151 8.01 2.52 2.50
C ASP A 151 7.04 2.60 1.32
N GLN A 152 6.57 1.45 0.81
CA GLN A 152 5.57 1.38 -0.26
C GLN A 152 4.23 1.98 0.15
N LEU A 153 3.74 1.69 1.36
CA LEU A 153 2.51 2.29 1.89
C LEU A 153 2.62 3.81 1.96
N SER A 154 3.75 4.33 2.45
CA SER A 154 4.02 5.77 2.50
C SER A 154 4.01 6.41 1.10
N GLN A 155 4.55 5.73 0.09
CA GLN A 155 4.50 6.20 -1.30
C GLN A 155 3.08 6.21 -1.86
N ILE A 156 2.31 5.13 -1.62
CA ILE A 156 0.91 5.03 -2.05
C ILE A 156 0.07 6.16 -1.41
N GLU A 157 0.25 6.43 -0.13
CA GLU A 157 -0.45 7.52 0.56
C GLU A 157 -0.10 8.90 -0.01
N ARG A 158 1.17 9.14 -0.38
CA ARG A 158 1.59 10.40 -1.04
C ARG A 158 0.90 10.56 -2.39
N VAL A 159 0.89 9.52 -3.22
CA VAL A 159 0.21 9.52 -4.52
C VAL A 159 -1.30 9.70 -4.34
N SER A 160 -1.92 9.02 -3.38
CA SER A 160 -3.34 9.16 -3.06
C SER A 160 -3.73 10.58 -2.64
N ARG A 161 -2.87 11.27 -1.90
CA ARG A 161 -3.09 12.69 -1.55
C ARG A 161 -3.05 13.60 -2.77
N LEU A 162 -2.12 13.37 -3.70
CA LEU A 162 -2.02 14.16 -4.94
C LEU A 162 -3.22 13.93 -5.87
N LYS A 163 -3.80 12.73 -5.89
CA LYS A 163 -5.00 12.43 -6.68
C LYS A 163 -6.20 13.31 -6.33
N ARG A 164 -6.31 13.80 -5.09
CA ARG A 164 -7.41 14.67 -4.63
C ARG A 164 -7.45 16.03 -5.33
N PHE A 165 -6.35 16.44 -5.96
CA PHE A 165 -6.27 17.70 -6.73
C PHE A 165 -6.63 17.53 -8.21
N LEU A 166 -6.95 16.31 -8.64
CA LEU A 166 -7.36 15.99 -10.00
C LEU A 166 -8.79 15.44 -10.00
N ALA A 167 -9.50 15.65 -11.09
CA ALA A 167 -10.77 14.95 -11.29
C ALA A 167 -10.52 13.43 -11.19
N PRO A 168 -11.34 12.66 -10.43
CA PRO A 168 -11.12 11.23 -10.22
C PRO A 168 -10.92 10.45 -11.52
N GLN A 169 -11.70 10.75 -12.55
CA GLN A 169 -11.62 10.13 -13.87
C GLN A 169 -10.25 10.35 -14.53
N ILE A 170 -9.68 11.55 -14.39
CA ILE A 170 -8.34 11.89 -14.90
C ILE A 170 -7.27 11.18 -14.09
N ALA A 171 -7.42 11.16 -12.75
CA ALA A 171 -6.47 10.48 -11.87
C ALA A 171 -6.40 8.98 -12.12
N GLU A 172 -7.54 8.32 -12.37
CA GLU A 172 -7.62 6.90 -12.71
C GLU A 172 -6.92 6.60 -14.05
N LEU A 173 -7.16 7.42 -15.08
CA LEU A 173 -6.51 7.27 -16.37
C LEU A 173 -4.98 7.40 -16.30
N ILE A 174 -4.47 8.31 -15.48
CA ILE A 174 -3.02 8.50 -15.28
C ILE A 174 -2.40 7.28 -14.57
N VAL A 175 -3.10 6.72 -13.58
CA VAL A 175 -2.58 5.58 -12.78
C VAL A 175 -2.67 4.26 -13.53
N ALA A 176 -3.67 4.06 -14.35
CA ALA A 176 -3.84 2.85 -15.15
C ALA A 176 -2.71 2.63 -16.19
N GLY A 177 -1.85 3.64 -16.41
CA GLY A 177 -0.60 3.52 -17.18
C GLY A 177 -0.74 3.24 -18.68
N ASP A 178 -1.90 2.80 -19.13
CA ASP A 178 -2.13 2.31 -20.50
C ASP A 178 -2.77 3.39 -21.42
N ASN A 179 -3.05 4.58 -20.90
CA ASN A 179 -3.90 5.57 -21.56
C ASN A 179 -3.22 6.93 -21.80
N GLU A 180 -1.92 6.98 -22.07
CA GLU A 180 -1.29 8.21 -22.61
C GLU A 180 -2.04 8.75 -23.86
N HIS A 181 -2.70 7.88 -24.60
CA HIS A 181 -3.50 8.25 -25.78
C HIS A 181 -4.72 9.12 -25.43
N VAL A 182 -5.35 8.89 -24.27
CA VAL A 182 -6.54 9.68 -23.84
C VAL A 182 -6.14 11.10 -23.41
N LEU A 183 -4.91 11.27 -22.93
CA LEU A 183 -4.38 12.59 -22.57
C LEU A 183 -3.86 13.37 -23.79
N ARG A 184 -3.72 12.73 -24.96
CA ARG A 184 -3.35 13.42 -26.20
C ARG A 184 -4.52 14.27 -26.70
N SER A 185 -4.17 15.35 -27.40
CA SER A 185 -5.18 16.22 -28.01
C SER A 185 -6.08 15.44 -28.99
N HIS A 186 -7.39 15.45 -28.75
CA HIS A 186 -8.39 14.81 -29.59
C HIS A 186 -9.66 15.64 -29.67
N ARG A 187 -10.45 15.41 -30.71
CA ARG A 187 -11.71 16.13 -30.94
C ARG A 187 -12.89 15.24 -30.53
N ARG A 188 -13.78 15.79 -29.70
CA ARG A 188 -14.98 15.07 -29.24
C ARG A 188 -16.18 16.01 -29.18
N ASP A 189 -17.36 15.46 -29.34
CA ASP A 189 -18.65 16.14 -29.16
C ASP A 189 -19.01 16.03 -27.67
N ILE A 190 -19.14 17.16 -26.97
CA ILE A 190 -19.28 17.22 -25.51
C ILE A 190 -20.42 18.17 -25.12
N SER A 191 -20.95 17.99 -23.91
CA SER A 191 -21.73 19.04 -23.25
C SER A 191 -20.87 19.71 -22.18
N VAL A 192 -20.93 21.03 -22.12
CA VAL A 192 -20.16 21.88 -21.22
C VAL A 192 -21.11 22.63 -20.32
N VAL A 193 -20.85 22.60 -19.02
CA VAL A 193 -21.62 23.33 -18.01
C VAL A 193 -20.70 24.30 -17.29
N PHE A 194 -21.05 25.58 -17.31
CA PHE A 194 -20.53 26.60 -16.41
C PHE A 194 -21.57 26.88 -15.33
N GLY A 195 -21.12 26.93 -14.07
CA GLY A 195 -21.94 27.41 -12.95
C GLY A 195 -21.21 28.54 -12.23
N ASP A 196 -21.95 29.49 -11.65
CA ASP A 196 -21.40 30.70 -11.03
C ASP A 196 -22.35 31.24 -9.95
N LEU A 197 -21.77 31.83 -8.89
CA LEU A 197 -22.52 32.43 -7.81
C LEU A 197 -22.80 33.91 -8.09
N ARG A 198 -24.06 34.28 -8.18
CA ARG A 198 -24.48 35.66 -8.36
C ARG A 198 -24.41 36.43 -7.04
N GLY A 199 -23.75 37.59 -7.05
CA GLY A 199 -23.59 38.42 -5.85
C GLY A 199 -22.35 38.06 -5.02
N PHE A 200 -21.56 37.06 -5.43
CA PHE A 200 -20.39 36.60 -4.67
C PHE A 200 -19.32 37.69 -4.53
N ALA A 201 -19.04 38.46 -5.58
CA ALA A 201 -18.04 39.53 -5.50
C ALA A 201 -18.38 40.55 -4.41
N GLY A 202 -19.66 41.01 -4.30
CA GLY A 202 -20.09 41.91 -3.25
C GLY A 202 -20.05 41.30 -1.84
N PHE A 203 -20.35 39.99 -1.74
CA PHE A 203 -20.18 39.25 -0.49
C PHE A 203 -18.69 39.19 -0.10
N ALA A 204 -17.81 38.78 -1.00
CA ALA A 204 -16.37 38.65 -0.74
C ALA A 204 -15.68 39.97 -0.40
N GLU A 205 -16.23 41.13 -0.86
CA GLU A 205 -15.74 42.44 -0.49
C GLU A 205 -16.09 42.84 0.95
N SER A 206 -17.22 42.33 1.47
CA SER A 206 -17.76 42.69 2.80
C SER A 206 -17.53 41.66 3.91
N ALA A 207 -17.25 40.44 3.57
CA ALA A 207 -17.06 39.33 4.49
C ALA A 207 -15.58 39.13 4.87
N GLU A 208 -15.32 38.55 6.04
CA GLU A 208 -13.97 38.13 6.43
C GLU A 208 -13.48 36.96 5.54
N PRO A 209 -12.17 36.86 5.23
CA PRO A 209 -11.64 35.81 4.35
C PRO A 209 -12.00 34.39 4.80
N GLU A 210 -12.07 34.13 6.09
CA GLU A 210 -12.45 32.83 6.67
C GLU A 210 -13.91 32.50 6.38
N GLU A 211 -14.80 33.49 6.36
CA GLU A 211 -16.22 33.33 6.03
C GLU A 211 -16.40 33.01 4.55
N VAL A 212 -15.60 33.65 3.68
CA VAL A 212 -15.59 33.36 2.25
C VAL A 212 -15.18 31.93 1.98
N ILE A 213 -14.09 31.46 2.61
CA ILE A 213 -13.62 30.07 2.46
C ILE A 213 -14.64 29.08 3.00
N ALA A 214 -15.22 29.34 4.18
CA ALA A 214 -16.24 28.47 4.78
C ALA A 214 -17.49 28.35 3.90
N LEU A 215 -17.93 29.44 3.26
CA LEU A 215 -19.03 29.44 2.32
C LEU A 215 -18.72 28.64 1.07
N LEU A 216 -17.54 28.80 0.48
CA LEU A 216 -17.11 28.03 -0.69
C LEU A 216 -16.98 26.55 -0.36
N ASP A 217 -16.46 26.18 0.82
CA ASP A 217 -16.39 24.79 1.28
C ASP A 217 -17.79 24.18 1.43
N GLU A 218 -18.75 24.91 2.02
CA GLU A 218 -20.15 24.47 2.12
C GLU A 218 -20.76 24.29 0.72
N TYR A 219 -20.54 25.22 -0.19
CA TYR A 219 -20.98 25.20 -1.58
C TYR A 219 -20.42 23.98 -2.33
N HIS A 220 -19.09 23.79 -2.33
CA HIS A 220 -18.43 22.71 -3.04
C HIS A 220 -18.79 21.33 -2.46
N THR A 221 -18.91 21.23 -1.12
CA THR A 221 -19.27 19.97 -0.45
C THR A 221 -20.70 19.52 -0.80
N ASN A 222 -21.61 20.45 -1.01
CA ASN A 222 -23.00 20.13 -1.33
C ASN A 222 -23.20 19.89 -2.83
N LEU A 223 -22.55 20.60 -3.73
CA LEU A 223 -22.77 20.50 -5.16
C LEU A 223 -21.77 19.57 -5.87
N GLY A 224 -20.54 19.46 -5.37
CA GLY A 224 -19.50 18.62 -5.96
C GLY A 224 -19.90 17.14 -6.18
N PRO A 225 -20.53 16.47 -5.21
CA PRO A 225 -20.98 15.09 -5.37
C PRO A 225 -21.97 14.88 -6.52
N LEU A 226 -22.73 15.91 -6.89
CA LEU A 226 -23.67 15.86 -8.02
C LEU A 226 -22.97 15.72 -9.36
N VAL A 227 -21.78 16.29 -9.51
CA VAL A 227 -20.96 16.10 -10.72
C VAL A 227 -20.69 14.62 -10.95
N HIS A 228 -20.26 13.89 -9.89
CA HIS A 228 -19.97 12.46 -9.98
C HIS A 228 -21.24 11.62 -10.15
N LYS A 229 -22.34 11.98 -9.47
CA LYS A 229 -23.64 11.29 -9.59
C LYS A 229 -24.12 11.24 -11.04
N TYR A 230 -23.89 12.30 -11.80
CA TYR A 230 -24.29 12.40 -13.21
C TYR A 230 -23.17 12.03 -14.19
N GLU A 231 -22.04 11.48 -13.71
CA GLU A 231 -20.88 11.09 -14.51
C GLU A 231 -20.23 12.26 -15.27
N GLY A 232 -20.31 13.46 -14.69
CA GLY A 232 -19.61 14.64 -15.20
C GLY A 232 -18.15 14.63 -14.76
N THR A 233 -17.29 15.26 -15.52
CA THR A 233 -15.89 15.52 -15.20
C THR A 233 -15.74 16.97 -14.76
N LEU A 234 -15.45 17.20 -13.47
CA LEU A 234 -15.11 18.52 -12.99
C LEU A 234 -13.73 18.89 -13.53
N GLU A 235 -13.69 19.84 -14.44
CA GLU A 235 -12.44 20.29 -15.05
C GLU A 235 -11.68 21.18 -14.07
N ARG A 236 -12.37 22.22 -13.54
CA ARG A 236 -11.80 23.10 -12.49
C ARG A 236 -12.87 23.90 -11.76
N PHE A 237 -12.48 24.41 -10.59
CA PHE A 237 -13.14 25.55 -9.96
C PHE A 237 -12.55 26.86 -10.45
N LEU A 238 -13.38 27.88 -10.59
CA LEU A 238 -13.05 29.23 -11.08
C LEU A 238 -13.39 30.27 -10.00
N GLY A 239 -12.86 30.11 -8.81
CA GLY A 239 -13.29 30.88 -7.63
C GLY A 239 -14.65 30.39 -7.14
N ASP A 240 -15.66 31.23 -7.33
CA ASP A 240 -17.07 30.95 -7.03
C ASP A 240 -17.83 30.18 -8.15
N GLY A 241 -17.15 29.97 -9.28
CA GLY A 241 -17.70 29.21 -10.40
C GLY A 241 -17.03 27.84 -10.57
N PHE A 242 -17.59 27.04 -11.49
CA PHE A 242 -17.01 25.77 -11.90
C PHE A 242 -17.26 25.47 -13.38
N LEU A 243 -16.43 24.57 -13.92
CA LEU A 243 -16.53 24.02 -15.26
C LEU A 243 -16.63 22.51 -15.21
N VAL A 244 -17.71 21.95 -15.78
CA VAL A 244 -17.94 20.52 -15.88
C VAL A 244 -18.11 20.10 -17.34
N LEU A 245 -17.47 18.98 -17.70
CA LEU A 245 -17.52 18.37 -19.02
C LEU A 245 -18.28 17.06 -18.95
N PHE A 246 -19.06 16.74 -20.00
CA PHE A 246 -19.73 15.47 -20.16
C PHE A 246 -19.34 14.82 -21.49
N ASN A 247 -19.21 13.51 -21.52
CA ASN A 247 -18.75 12.67 -22.63
C ASN A 247 -17.21 12.68 -22.83
N ASP A 248 -16.45 13.22 -21.88
CA ASP A 248 -14.99 13.20 -21.89
C ASP A 248 -14.41 13.40 -20.48
N PRO A 249 -13.37 12.68 -20.05
CA PRO A 249 -12.64 11.61 -20.78
C PRO A 249 -13.45 10.32 -20.91
N LEU A 250 -14.42 10.09 -20.05
CA LEU A 250 -15.30 8.92 -20.10
C LEU A 250 -16.48 9.18 -21.04
N PRO A 251 -16.75 8.28 -22.01
CA PRO A 251 -17.90 8.41 -22.88
C PRO A 251 -19.22 8.22 -22.12
N CYS A 252 -20.23 9.01 -22.43
CA CYS A 252 -21.60 8.78 -21.97
C CYS A 252 -22.61 8.95 -23.11
N ALA A 253 -23.73 8.20 -23.04
CA ALA A 253 -24.68 8.11 -24.16
C ALA A 253 -25.52 9.38 -24.37
N ASP A 254 -25.77 10.14 -23.29
CA ASP A 254 -26.71 11.26 -23.26
C ASP A 254 -26.14 12.50 -22.53
N PRO A 255 -25.00 13.05 -23.00
CA PRO A 255 -24.27 14.07 -22.30
C PRO A 255 -25.08 15.35 -22.00
N ALA A 256 -25.93 15.77 -22.94
CA ALA A 256 -26.77 16.96 -22.76
C ALA A 256 -27.86 16.74 -21.71
N VAL A 257 -28.51 15.58 -21.71
CA VAL A 257 -29.57 15.27 -20.74
C VAL A 257 -29.00 15.17 -19.32
N ARG A 258 -27.83 14.51 -19.15
CA ARG A 258 -27.14 14.41 -17.87
C ARG A 258 -26.69 15.77 -17.34
N ALA A 259 -26.14 16.61 -18.22
CA ALA A 259 -25.72 17.97 -17.90
C ALA A 259 -26.90 18.81 -17.36
N VAL A 260 -28.04 18.77 -18.03
CA VAL A 260 -29.23 19.53 -17.59
C VAL A 260 -29.84 18.95 -16.32
N LYS A 261 -29.93 17.62 -16.18
CA LYS A 261 -30.42 16.98 -14.94
C LYS A 261 -29.54 17.32 -13.73
N MET A 262 -28.20 17.29 -13.91
CA MET A 262 -27.27 17.73 -12.88
C MET A 262 -27.52 19.20 -12.49
N ALA A 263 -27.66 20.07 -13.48
CA ALA A 263 -27.87 21.49 -13.24
C ALA A 263 -29.19 21.78 -12.51
N LEU A 264 -30.28 21.06 -12.84
CA LEU A 264 -31.54 21.17 -12.13
C LEU A 264 -31.43 20.76 -10.67
N GLU A 265 -30.81 19.60 -10.38
CA GLU A 265 -30.59 19.15 -9.00
C GLU A 265 -29.64 20.07 -8.23
N MET A 266 -28.61 20.62 -8.90
CA MET A 266 -27.73 21.63 -8.30
C MET A 266 -28.48 22.90 -7.94
N ARG A 267 -29.36 23.38 -8.81
CA ARG A 267 -30.20 24.57 -8.54
C ARG A 267 -31.08 24.33 -7.32
N ASP A 268 -31.73 23.18 -7.25
CA ASP A 268 -32.65 22.85 -6.15
C ASP A 268 -31.88 22.73 -4.83
N ARG A 269 -30.74 22.05 -4.82
CA ARG A 269 -29.83 21.95 -3.67
C ARG A 269 -29.27 23.31 -3.24
N PHE A 270 -28.95 24.16 -4.20
CA PHE A 270 -28.52 25.52 -3.93
C PHE A 270 -29.63 26.35 -3.27
N GLY A 271 -30.90 26.16 -3.64
CA GLY A 271 -32.03 26.79 -3.00
C GLY A 271 -32.09 26.54 -1.48
N GLU A 272 -31.77 25.30 -1.06
CA GLU A 272 -31.66 24.95 0.36
C GLU A 272 -30.51 25.68 1.07
N LEU A 273 -29.35 25.80 0.37
CA LEU A 273 -28.18 26.49 0.90
C LEU A 273 -28.42 28.00 1.01
N SER A 274 -28.95 28.60 -0.04
CA SER A 274 -29.18 30.05 -0.12
C SER A 274 -30.15 30.54 0.96
N GLY A 275 -31.14 29.74 1.33
CA GLY A 275 -32.04 30.05 2.45
C GLY A 275 -31.30 30.16 3.80
N ARG A 276 -30.33 29.27 4.04
CA ARG A 276 -29.47 29.34 5.24
C ARG A 276 -28.52 30.54 5.25
N TRP A 277 -27.99 30.90 4.07
CA TRP A 277 -27.09 32.04 3.90
C TRP A 277 -27.82 33.38 4.02
N LEU A 278 -29.05 33.45 3.49
CA LEU A 278 -29.90 34.63 3.64
C LEU A 278 -30.16 34.96 5.13
N ASN A 279 -30.36 33.92 5.98
CA ASN A 279 -30.50 34.09 7.44
C ASN A 279 -29.22 34.64 8.12
N ARG A 280 -28.07 34.52 7.45
CA ARG A 280 -26.79 35.12 7.88
C ARG A 280 -26.53 36.48 7.24
N GLY A 281 -27.46 36.99 6.42
CA GLY A 281 -27.33 38.28 5.73
C GLY A 281 -26.68 38.19 4.34
N TYR A 282 -26.43 36.98 3.81
CA TYR A 282 -25.77 36.77 2.53
C TYR A 282 -26.79 36.48 1.42
N GLU A 283 -27.04 37.46 0.55
CA GLU A 283 -27.97 37.31 -0.56
C GLU A 283 -27.25 36.83 -1.84
N LEU A 284 -27.03 35.53 -1.95
CA LEU A 284 -26.39 34.91 -3.09
C LEU A 284 -27.41 34.23 -4.01
N GLY A 285 -27.11 34.20 -5.31
CA GLY A 285 -27.87 33.47 -6.32
C GLY A 285 -26.99 32.45 -7.01
N PHE A 286 -27.59 31.56 -7.81
CA PHE A 286 -26.88 30.59 -8.60
C PHE A 286 -27.37 30.65 -10.05
N ALA A 287 -26.44 30.62 -11.02
CA ALA A 287 -26.76 30.65 -12.43
C ALA A 287 -25.89 29.68 -13.20
N MET A 288 -26.42 29.07 -14.25
CA MET A 288 -25.68 28.10 -15.06
C MET A 288 -25.90 28.34 -16.55
N GLY A 289 -24.89 27.98 -17.33
CA GLY A 289 -24.94 27.98 -18.79
C GLY A 289 -24.48 26.64 -19.34
N ILE A 290 -25.25 26.06 -20.27
CA ILE A 290 -24.97 24.73 -20.84
C ILE A 290 -24.95 24.85 -22.36
N ALA A 291 -23.90 24.37 -23.00
CA ALA A 291 -23.77 24.29 -24.45
C ALA A 291 -23.30 22.91 -24.90
N HIS A 292 -23.67 22.50 -26.10
CA HIS A 292 -23.28 21.23 -26.69
C HIS A 292 -22.60 21.41 -28.04
N GLY A 293 -21.49 20.70 -28.27
CA GLY A 293 -20.77 20.71 -29.53
C GLY A 293 -19.35 20.20 -29.46
N TYR A 294 -18.66 20.29 -30.59
CA TYR A 294 -17.28 19.82 -30.68
C TYR A 294 -16.30 20.75 -29.96
N ALA A 295 -15.41 20.11 -29.19
CA ALA A 295 -14.21 20.72 -28.62
C ALA A 295 -12.98 19.87 -28.92
N THR A 296 -11.82 20.47 -28.81
CA THR A 296 -10.54 19.78 -28.71
C THR A 296 -10.18 19.65 -27.25
N LEU A 297 -10.02 18.41 -26.78
CA LEU A 297 -9.71 18.09 -25.40
C LEU A 297 -8.32 17.45 -25.32
N GLY A 298 -7.70 17.55 -24.18
CA GLY A 298 -6.41 16.94 -23.93
C GLY A 298 -5.57 17.73 -22.93
N ARG A 299 -4.33 17.32 -22.83
CA ARG A 299 -3.35 17.96 -21.96
C ARG A 299 -2.91 19.32 -22.54
N ILE A 300 -3.12 20.39 -21.79
CA ILE A 300 -2.72 21.75 -22.12
C ILE A 300 -1.76 22.25 -21.06
N GLY A 301 -0.68 22.94 -21.47
CA GLY A 301 0.32 23.48 -20.56
C GLY A 301 1.75 23.25 -21.05
N PHE A 302 2.68 23.27 -20.12
CA PHE A 302 4.11 23.12 -20.38
C PHE A 302 4.73 22.11 -19.41
N GLU A 303 5.95 21.67 -19.68
CA GLU A 303 6.67 20.73 -18.82
C GLU A 303 6.75 21.26 -17.38
N GLY A 304 6.24 20.44 -16.43
CA GLY A 304 6.10 20.80 -15.01
C GLY A 304 4.70 21.24 -14.60
N ARG A 305 3.81 21.67 -15.53
CA ARG A 305 2.40 22.00 -15.22
C ARG A 305 1.49 21.77 -16.41
N PHE A 306 0.76 20.67 -16.34
CA PHE A 306 -0.28 20.33 -17.31
C PHE A 306 -1.65 20.30 -16.65
N GLU A 307 -2.66 20.73 -17.41
CA GLU A 307 -4.07 20.60 -17.06
C GLU A 307 -4.77 19.83 -18.17
N TYR A 308 -5.76 19.01 -17.83
CA TYR A 308 -6.65 18.41 -18.82
C TYR A 308 -7.79 19.38 -19.04
N SER A 309 -7.97 19.86 -20.26
CA SER A 309 -8.94 20.91 -20.55
C SER A 309 -9.54 20.79 -21.93
N ALA A 310 -10.65 21.48 -22.14
CA ALA A 310 -11.38 21.59 -23.41
C ALA A 310 -11.20 22.97 -24.02
N VAL A 311 -10.90 23.03 -25.31
CA VAL A 311 -10.81 24.26 -26.09
C VAL A 311 -11.78 24.22 -27.27
N GLY A 312 -12.66 25.20 -27.38
CA GLY A 312 -13.63 25.29 -28.48
C GLY A 312 -14.72 26.32 -28.25
N ASN A 313 -15.45 26.64 -29.32
CA ASN A 313 -16.57 27.59 -29.26
C ASN A 313 -17.65 27.15 -28.27
N VAL A 314 -17.85 25.85 -28.07
CA VAL A 314 -18.81 25.31 -27.12
C VAL A 314 -18.49 25.70 -25.68
N VAL A 315 -17.22 25.71 -25.31
CA VAL A 315 -16.75 26.14 -23.97
C VAL A 315 -17.02 27.62 -23.77
N ASN A 316 -16.65 28.44 -24.76
CA ASN A 316 -16.91 29.87 -24.74
C ASN A 316 -18.42 30.17 -24.68
N LEU A 317 -19.22 29.44 -25.45
CA LEU A 317 -20.68 29.62 -25.46
C LEU A 317 -21.31 29.31 -24.10
N ALA A 318 -20.97 28.18 -23.49
CA ALA A 318 -21.45 27.81 -22.16
C ALA A 318 -21.09 28.88 -21.10
N SER A 319 -19.87 29.40 -21.13
CA SER A 319 -19.44 30.51 -20.26
C SER A 319 -20.26 31.80 -20.49
N ARG A 320 -20.57 32.14 -21.76
CA ARG A 320 -21.41 33.32 -22.08
C ARG A 320 -22.87 33.13 -21.69
N LEU A 321 -23.42 31.92 -21.85
CA LEU A 321 -24.74 31.59 -21.35
C LEU A 321 -24.83 31.73 -19.83
N CYS A 322 -23.86 31.18 -19.11
CA CYS A 322 -23.75 31.34 -17.67
C CYS A 322 -23.70 32.83 -17.30
N ALA A 323 -22.82 33.61 -17.92
CA ALA A 323 -22.70 35.04 -17.62
C ALA A 323 -23.99 35.83 -17.90
N HIS A 324 -24.79 35.42 -18.88
CA HIS A 324 -26.05 36.06 -19.24
C HIS A 324 -27.24 35.61 -18.37
N ALA A 325 -27.14 34.42 -17.75
CA ALA A 325 -28.22 33.87 -16.91
C ALA A 325 -28.44 34.71 -15.65
N GLU A 326 -29.71 34.93 -15.31
CA GLU A 326 -30.11 35.54 -14.04
C GLU A 326 -30.09 34.56 -12.89
N LYS A 327 -30.30 35.05 -11.65
CA LYS A 327 -30.39 34.20 -10.44
C LYS A 327 -31.44 33.09 -10.65
N GLY A 328 -31.07 31.84 -10.47
CA GLY A 328 -31.94 30.65 -10.60
C GLY A 328 -32.12 30.15 -12.03
N GLN A 329 -31.56 30.81 -13.05
CA GLN A 329 -31.66 30.39 -14.43
C GLN A 329 -30.60 29.36 -14.83
N ILE A 330 -30.99 28.41 -15.65
CA ILE A 330 -30.15 27.44 -16.34
C ILE A 330 -30.34 27.64 -17.84
N LEU A 331 -29.48 28.47 -18.44
CA LEU A 331 -29.59 28.76 -19.87
C LEU A 331 -28.91 27.70 -20.71
N VAL A 332 -29.62 27.25 -21.73
CA VAL A 332 -29.16 26.24 -22.68
C VAL A 332 -29.13 26.79 -24.11
N ASP A 333 -28.16 26.34 -24.90
CA ASP A 333 -28.07 26.66 -26.34
C ASP A 333 -29.10 25.84 -27.15
N PRO A 334 -29.36 26.19 -28.42
CA PRO A 334 -30.34 25.51 -29.24
C PRO A 334 -30.07 24.01 -29.45
N LYS A 335 -28.82 23.58 -29.45
CA LYS A 335 -28.44 22.18 -29.58
C LYS A 335 -28.81 21.37 -28.34
N VAL A 336 -28.45 21.89 -27.16
CA VAL A 336 -28.88 21.31 -25.87
C VAL A 336 -30.40 21.27 -25.84
N GLY A 337 -31.07 22.38 -26.16
CA GLY A 337 -32.53 22.45 -26.19
C GLY A 337 -33.18 21.36 -27.07
N PHE A 338 -32.63 21.11 -28.26
CA PHE A 338 -33.08 20.05 -29.14
C PHE A 338 -32.88 18.65 -28.55
N LEU A 339 -31.70 18.38 -27.92
CA LEU A 339 -31.34 17.08 -27.37
C LEU A 339 -32.13 16.71 -26.12
N VAL A 340 -32.58 17.71 -25.35
CA VAL A 340 -33.24 17.47 -24.06
C VAL A 340 -34.76 17.63 -24.09
N LYS A 341 -35.35 18.08 -25.21
CA LYS A 341 -36.75 18.43 -25.34
C LYS A 341 -37.78 17.34 -24.95
N ALA A 342 -37.35 16.06 -24.98
CA ALA A 342 -38.20 14.93 -24.60
C ALA A 342 -38.22 14.68 -23.08
N ALA A 343 -37.30 15.25 -22.32
CA ALA A 343 -37.14 14.98 -20.91
C ALA A 343 -37.16 16.23 -20.02
N ILE A 344 -36.99 17.43 -20.61
CA ILE A 344 -36.82 18.69 -19.90
C ILE A 344 -37.80 19.72 -20.38
N GLU A 345 -38.48 20.37 -19.44
CA GLU A 345 -39.32 21.55 -19.72
C GLU A 345 -38.43 22.76 -19.99
N LEU A 346 -38.61 23.40 -21.17
CA LEU A 346 -37.82 24.53 -21.63
C LEU A 346 -38.72 25.76 -21.83
N GLU A 347 -38.29 26.88 -21.23
CA GLU A 347 -38.93 28.18 -21.40
C GLU A 347 -38.07 29.05 -22.33
N PRO A 348 -38.54 29.51 -23.49
CA PRO A 348 -37.76 30.42 -24.32
C PRO A 348 -37.47 31.74 -23.60
N VAL A 349 -36.19 32.15 -23.62
CA VAL A 349 -35.77 33.42 -23.01
C VAL A 349 -35.54 34.52 -24.07
N GLY A 350 -35.21 34.08 -25.30
CA GLY A 350 -34.97 35.00 -26.42
C GLY A 350 -33.57 34.85 -27.00
N GLU A 351 -33.17 35.83 -27.76
CA GLU A 351 -31.86 35.87 -28.41
C GLU A 351 -30.96 36.91 -27.77
N PHE A 352 -29.70 36.58 -27.60
CA PHE A 352 -28.67 37.54 -27.24
C PHE A 352 -27.40 37.36 -28.09
N LEU A 353 -26.62 38.40 -28.26
CA LEU A 353 -25.34 38.33 -28.97
C LEU A 353 -24.21 38.16 -27.96
N PRO A 354 -23.63 36.92 -27.80
CA PRO A 354 -22.56 36.72 -26.89
C PRO A 354 -21.30 37.47 -27.33
N LYS A 355 -20.57 38.09 -26.39
CA LYS A 355 -19.29 38.76 -26.69
C LYS A 355 -18.32 37.80 -27.40
N GLY A 356 -17.89 38.22 -28.61
CA GLY A 356 -16.96 37.43 -29.44
C GLY A 356 -17.66 36.48 -30.44
N PHE A 357 -19.00 36.49 -30.49
CA PHE A 357 -19.75 35.75 -31.49
C PHE A 357 -20.29 36.69 -32.60
N ALA A 358 -20.33 36.21 -33.83
CA ALA A 358 -20.76 36.95 -34.96
C ALA A 358 -22.30 36.99 -35.18
N ARG A 359 -23.02 36.13 -34.48
CA ARG A 359 -24.49 35.96 -34.64
C ARG A 359 -25.15 35.83 -33.28
N PRO A 360 -26.38 36.32 -33.13
CA PRO A 360 -27.18 36.07 -31.95
C PRO A 360 -27.40 34.57 -31.75
N VAL A 361 -27.57 34.15 -30.51
CA VAL A 361 -27.87 32.79 -30.09
C VAL A 361 -29.21 32.80 -29.38
N SER A 362 -30.15 31.99 -29.85
CA SER A 362 -31.43 31.75 -29.17
C SER A 362 -31.19 30.92 -27.93
N THR A 363 -31.82 31.26 -26.82
CA THR A 363 -31.63 30.60 -25.52
C THR A 363 -32.96 30.17 -24.92
N SER A 364 -32.89 29.10 -24.16
CA SER A 364 -33.99 28.64 -23.32
C SER A 364 -33.54 28.43 -21.90
N ASN A 365 -34.42 28.63 -20.94
CA ASN A 365 -34.20 28.30 -19.53
C ASN A 365 -34.76 26.90 -19.24
N ALA A 366 -33.96 26.01 -18.67
CA ALA A 366 -34.42 24.70 -18.22
C ALA A 366 -35.15 24.85 -16.87
N LYS A 367 -36.44 24.55 -16.88
CA LYS A 367 -37.35 24.74 -15.72
C LYS A 367 -37.41 23.53 -14.81
N GLY A 368 -37.53 22.34 -15.38
CA GLY A 368 -37.74 21.09 -14.66
C GLY A 368 -37.73 19.87 -15.56
N LEU A 369 -37.91 18.71 -14.95
CA LEU A 369 -38.17 17.47 -15.69
C LEU A 369 -39.57 17.48 -16.21
N LEU A 370 -39.81 16.97 -17.42
CA LEU A 370 -41.14 16.67 -17.88
C LEU A 370 -41.66 15.46 -17.10
N ASP A 371 -42.89 15.55 -16.61
CA ASP A 371 -43.60 14.41 -16.03
C ASP A 371 -43.75 13.32 -17.11
N GLY A 372 -43.20 12.11 -16.83
CA GLY A 372 -43.19 10.99 -17.75
C GLY A 372 -44.54 10.31 -17.91
#